data_459b0701cb0119e9808c4fb8f46894c2
#
_entry.id   459b0701cb0119e9808c4fb8f46894c2
#
_cell.length_a   1.000
_cell.length_b   1.000
_cell.length_c   1.000
_cell.angle_alpha   90.00
_cell.angle_beta   90.00
_cell.angle_gamma   90.00
#
_symmetry.space_group_name_H-M   'P 1'
#
loop_
_entity.id
_entity.type
_entity.pdbx_description
1 polymer ?
#
loop_
_entity_poly.entity_id
_entity_poly.type
_entity_poly.pdbx_seq_one_letter_code
_entity_poly.pdbx_strand_id
1 'polypeptide(L)'
;MDAIQLPARPKILIIRFNAIGDIILTTPVIRAIHHQIKQAEIHILVNQKYQNVLANNPYISKIHTYSNNKNQVVEQLKTEQFNFVLDLQNTRKSHKICHQLNLPHSSFNKLKIKKLIYTRLKINTLP
;
A
#
# COMPACT_ATOMS: atom_id res chain seq x y z
N MET A 1 18.40 2.43 -6.06
CA MET A 1 17.11 1.80 -6.38
C MET A 1 16.68 2.31 -7.73
N ASP A 2 16.41 1.40 -8.61
CA ASP A 2 15.99 1.77 -9.95
C ASP A 2 14.67 2.50 -9.92
N ALA A 3 14.57 3.54 -10.69
CA ALA A 3 13.34 4.31 -10.77
C ALA A 3 12.28 3.48 -11.49
N ILE A 4 11.17 3.26 -10.80
CA ILE A 4 10.00 2.64 -11.40
C ILE A 4 9.26 3.75 -12.14
N GLN A 5 9.09 3.56 -13.44
CA GLN A 5 8.33 4.53 -14.23
C GLN A 5 6.85 4.28 -14.02
N LEU A 6 6.18 5.28 -13.45
CA LEU A 6 4.75 5.22 -13.22
C LEU A 6 4.03 6.11 -14.23
N PRO A 7 2.81 5.75 -14.62
CA PRO A 7 1.99 6.62 -15.48
C PRO A 7 1.59 7.91 -14.77
N ALA A 8 0.95 8.81 -15.51
CA ALA A 8 0.55 10.11 -14.98
C ALA A 8 -0.39 10.01 -13.79
N ARG A 9 -1.23 8.97 -13.74
CA ARG A 9 -2.16 8.71 -12.63
C ARG A 9 -1.93 7.29 -12.14
N PRO A 10 -0.84 7.06 -11.39
CA PRO A 10 -0.51 5.71 -10.98
C PRO A 10 -1.51 5.17 -9.98
N LYS A 11 -1.81 3.89 -10.11
CA LYS A 11 -2.71 3.17 -9.21
C LYS A 11 -1.86 2.23 -8.38
N ILE A 12 -1.85 2.46 -7.07
CA ILE A 12 -0.94 1.79 -6.15
C ILE A 12 -1.74 1.01 -5.12
N LEU A 13 -1.37 -0.26 -4.91
CA LEU A 13 -1.94 -1.09 -3.87
C LEU A 13 -0.98 -1.21 -2.71
N ILE A 14 -1.45 -0.96 -1.49
CA ILE A 14 -0.70 -1.21 -0.27
C ILE A 14 -1.30 -2.43 0.41
N ILE A 15 -0.45 -3.38 0.81
CA ILE A 15 -0.90 -4.59 1.50
C ILE A 15 -0.49 -4.51 2.96
N ARG A 16 -1.46 -4.50 3.88
CA ARG A 16 -1.23 -4.57 5.32
C ARG A 16 -2.43 -5.22 5.99
N PHE A 17 -2.35 -6.52 6.30
CA PHE A 17 -3.48 -7.29 6.84
C PHE A 17 -3.73 -7.03 8.33
N ASN A 18 -2.69 -7.03 9.13
CA ASN A 18 -2.66 -7.05 10.60
C ASN A 18 -1.54 -6.15 11.08
N ALA A 19 -1.39 -5.77 12.30
CA ALA A 19 -2.31 -5.66 13.38
C ALA A 19 -2.76 -4.20 13.46
N ILE A 20 -3.67 -3.86 14.39
CA ILE A 20 -4.26 -2.52 14.40
C ILE A 20 -3.20 -1.40 14.51
N GLY A 21 -2.19 -1.58 15.37
CA GLY A 21 -1.11 -0.59 15.50
C GLY A 21 -0.32 -0.41 14.22
N ASP A 22 -0.03 -1.52 13.53
CA ASP A 22 0.71 -1.47 12.27
C ASP A 22 -0.12 -0.84 11.15
N ILE A 23 -1.42 -1.06 11.16
CA ILE A 23 -2.32 -0.45 10.18
C ILE A 23 -2.35 1.07 10.38
N ILE A 24 -2.42 1.52 11.64
CA ILE A 24 -2.35 2.93 11.94
C ILE A 24 -1.03 3.53 11.49
N LEU A 25 0.08 2.80 11.63
CA LEU A 25 1.41 3.23 11.19
C LEU A 25 1.53 3.33 9.67
N THR A 26 0.62 2.71 8.90
CA THR A 26 0.61 2.90 7.44
C THR A 26 0.08 4.28 7.05
N THR A 27 -0.63 4.97 7.92
CA THR A 27 -1.19 6.29 7.61
C THR A 27 -0.12 7.29 7.15
N PRO A 28 1.03 7.44 7.84
CA PRO A 28 2.09 8.30 7.34
C PRO A 28 2.65 7.88 5.98
N VAL A 29 2.70 6.57 5.72
CA VAL A 29 3.17 6.06 4.41
C VAL A 29 2.21 6.50 3.32
N ILE A 30 0.91 6.31 3.53
CA ILE A 30 -0.14 6.70 2.59
C ILE A 30 -0.07 8.19 2.31
N ARG A 31 0.06 8.98 3.35
CA ARG A 31 0.16 10.42 3.24
C ARG A 31 1.40 10.83 2.44
N ALA A 32 2.54 10.19 2.71
CA ALA A 32 3.79 10.47 2.00
C ALA A 32 3.65 10.15 0.51
N ILE A 33 3.04 9.02 0.17
CA ILE A 33 2.81 8.66 -1.22
C ILE A 33 1.89 9.67 -1.89
N HIS A 34 0.83 10.07 -1.22
CA HIS A 34 -0.12 11.06 -1.76
C HIS A 34 0.59 12.37 -2.09
N HIS A 35 1.48 12.84 -1.23
CA HIS A 35 2.18 14.09 -1.43
C HIS A 35 3.35 14.00 -2.41
N GLN A 36 3.99 12.83 -2.51
CA GLN A 36 5.15 12.64 -3.37
C GLN A 36 4.80 12.27 -4.80
N ILE A 37 3.70 11.55 -4.98
CA ILE A 37 3.28 11.08 -6.29
C ILE A 37 1.95 11.73 -6.62
N LYS A 38 2.01 12.76 -7.46
CA LYS A 38 0.81 13.53 -7.82
C LYS A 38 -0.21 12.64 -8.51
N GLN A 39 -1.46 12.81 -8.12
CA GLN A 39 -2.60 12.10 -8.70
C GLN A 39 -2.55 10.59 -8.53
N ALA A 40 -1.76 10.11 -7.57
CA ALA A 40 -1.76 8.68 -7.26
C ALA A 40 -3.11 8.26 -6.69
N GLU A 41 -3.64 7.16 -7.21
CA GLU A 41 -4.82 6.53 -6.64
C GLU A 41 -4.34 5.42 -5.72
N ILE A 42 -4.61 5.56 -4.43
CA ILE A 42 -4.07 4.66 -3.40
C ILE A 42 -5.17 3.75 -2.90
N HIS A 43 -4.97 2.45 -3.08
CA HIS A 43 -5.83 1.41 -2.54
C HIS A 43 -5.09 0.68 -1.45
N ILE A 44 -5.82 0.11 -0.49
CA ILE A 44 -5.21 -0.69 0.57
C ILE A 44 -5.96 -2.01 0.72
N LEU A 45 -5.20 -3.07 0.97
CA LEU A 45 -5.75 -4.38 1.29
C LEU A 45 -5.51 -4.67 2.76
N VAL A 46 -6.58 -4.80 3.54
CA VAL A 46 -6.54 -5.05 4.98
C VAL A 46 -7.40 -6.24 5.33
N ASN A 47 -7.18 -6.81 6.52
CA ASN A 47 -8.09 -7.79 7.06
C ASN A 47 -9.45 -7.14 7.30
N GLN A 48 -10.53 -7.87 7.00
CA GLN A 48 -11.89 -7.34 7.09
C GLN A 48 -12.21 -6.73 8.44
N LYS A 49 -11.69 -7.27 9.52
CA LYS A 49 -11.97 -6.75 10.86
C LYS A 49 -11.37 -5.36 11.13
N TYR A 50 -10.41 -4.91 10.32
CA TYR A 50 -9.79 -3.60 10.48
C TYR A 50 -10.27 -2.57 9.45
N GLN A 51 -11.26 -2.92 8.67
CA GLN A 51 -11.77 -2.07 7.60
C GLN A 51 -12.13 -0.67 8.07
N ASN A 52 -12.77 -0.57 9.23
CA ASN A 52 -13.26 0.69 9.75
C ASN A 52 -12.15 1.62 10.26
N VAL A 53 -10.98 1.07 10.55
CA VAL A 53 -9.85 1.87 11.07
C VAL A 53 -9.40 2.90 10.03
N LEU A 54 -9.49 2.56 8.74
CA LEU A 54 -9.01 3.40 7.65
C LEU A 54 -10.14 4.04 6.85
N ALA A 55 -11.39 3.80 7.24
CA ALA A 55 -12.56 4.22 6.43
C ALA A 55 -12.62 5.73 6.18
N ASN A 56 -12.10 6.54 7.10
CA ASN A 56 -12.17 7.99 7.01
C ASN A 56 -10.87 8.64 6.51
N ASN A 57 -9.91 7.84 6.04
CA ASN A 57 -8.65 8.39 5.54
C ASN A 57 -8.87 9.02 4.17
N PRO A 58 -8.68 10.36 4.03
CA PRO A 58 -8.98 11.05 2.78
C PRO A 58 -8.04 10.70 1.63
N TYR A 59 -6.89 10.10 1.92
CA TYR A 59 -5.89 9.77 0.91
C TYR A 59 -6.07 8.38 0.32
N ILE A 60 -6.98 7.58 0.87
CA ILE A 60 -7.28 6.23 0.37
C ILE A 60 -8.46 6.31 -0.57
N SER A 61 -8.26 5.87 -1.80
CA SER A 61 -9.32 5.86 -2.81
C SER A 61 -10.29 4.69 -2.61
N LYS A 62 -9.76 3.54 -2.20
CA LYS A 62 -10.59 2.35 -2.00
C LYS A 62 -9.92 1.39 -1.02
N ILE A 63 -10.73 0.77 -0.17
CA ILE A 63 -10.29 -0.24 0.78
C ILE A 63 -10.76 -1.60 0.28
N HIS A 64 -9.82 -2.51 0.11
CA HIS A 64 -10.11 -3.92 -0.19
C HIS A 64 -9.94 -4.73 1.08
N THR A 65 -10.82 -5.66 1.31
CA THR A 65 -10.78 -6.47 2.51
C THR A 65 -10.40 -7.90 2.20
N TYR A 66 -9.53 -8.45 3.04
CA TYR A 66 -9.14 -9.85 2.98
C TYR A 66 -9.99 -10.65 3.96
N SER A 67 -10.65 -11.68 3.45
CA SER A 67 -11.35 -12.67 4.25
C SER A 67 -10.77 -14.04 3.92
N ASN A 68 -11.47 -15.10 4.31
CA ASN A 68 -10.95 -16.45 4.13
C ASN A 68 -10.89 -16.91 2.66
N ASN A 69 -11.50 -16.18 1.73
CA ASN A 69 -11.49 -16.56 0.32
C ASN A 69 -10.42 -15.77 -0.44
N LYS A 70 -9.23 -16.32 -0.47
CA LYS A 70 -8.04 -15.75 -1.06
C LYS A 70 -8.14 -15.54 -2.58
N ASN A 71 -8.71 -16.52 -3.28
CA ASN A 71 -8.80 -16.46 -4.74
C ASN A 71 -9.73 -15.33 -5.19
N GLN A 72 -10.81 -15.12 -4.47
CA GLN A 72 -11.75 -14.05 -4.78
C GLN A 72 -11.10 -12.68 -4.64
N VAL A 73 -10.29 -12.49 -3.61
CA VAL A 73 -9.58 -11.23 -3.38
C VAL A 73 -8.61 -10.95 -4.53
N VAL A 74 -7.82 -11.95 -4.93
CA VAL A 74 -6.85 -11.79 -6.02
C VAL A 74 -7.55 -11.42 -7.32
N GLU A 75 -8.66 -12.10 -7.64
CA GLU A 75 -9.40 -11.77 -8.86
C GLU A 75 -9.94 -10.34 -8.84
N GLN A 76 -10.46 -9.92 -7.69
CA GLN A 76 -10.94 -8.55 -7.53
C GLN A 76 -9.82 -7.54 -7.70
N LEU A 77 -8.65 -7.80 -7.14
CA LEU A 77 -7.50 -6.92 -7.26
C LEU A 77 -6.97 -6.84 -8.68
N LYS A 78 -7.03 -7.94 -9.43
CA LYS A 78 -6.62 -7.95 -10.84
C LYS A 78 -7.47 -7.04 -11.70
N THR A 79 -8.76 -6.92 -11.39
CA THR A 79 -9.66 -6.05 -12.16
C THR A 79 -9.33 -4.57 -12.00
N GLU A 80 -8.65 -4.22 -10.92
CA GLU A 80 -8.29 -2.82 -10.66
C GLU A 80 -7.11 -2.32 -11.49
N GLN A 81 -6.29 -3.22 -12.01
CA GLN A 81 -5.15 -2.89 -12.88
C GLN A 81 -4.14 -1.96 -12.22
N PHE A 82 -3.62 -2.38 -11.08
CA PHE A 82 -2.61 -1.60 -10.36
C PHE A 82 -1.30 -1.50 -11.14
N ASN A 83 -0.61 -0.37 -10.97
CA ASN A 83 0.70 -0.16 -11.56
C ASN A 83 1.84 -0.64 -10.66
N PHE A 84 1.62 -0.63 -9.34
CA PHE A 84 2.64 -0.99 -8.37
C PHE A 84 1.98 -1.49 -7.08
N VAL A 85 2.65 -2.44 -6.42
CA VAL A 85 2.20 -2.98 -5.14
C VAL A 85 3.26 -2.72 -4.09
N LEU A 86 2.87 -2.09 -2.99
CA LEU A 86 3.74 -1.87 -1.84
C LEU A 86 3.31 -2.85 -0.73
N ASP A 87 4.12 -3.89 -0.52
CA ASP A 87 3.82 -4.93 0.44
C ASP A 87 4.43 -4.57 1.80
N LEU A 88 3.62 -3.98 2.67
CA LEU A 88 4.04 -3.62 4.01
C LEU A 88 3.83 -4.76 5.01
N GLN A 89 3.11 -5.79 4.62
CA GLN A 89 2.90 -6.97 5.48
C GLN A 89 4.13 -7.86 5.51
N ASN A 90 4.73 -8.09 4.34
CA ASN A 90 5.96 -8.86 4.17
C ASN A 90 5.87 -10.25 4.81
N THR A 91 4.83 -10.98 4.47
CA THR A 91 4.62 -12.35 4.91
C THR A 91 4.51 -13.27 3.70
N ARG A 92 4.53 -14.59 3.95
CA ARG A 92 4.33 -15.56 2.87
C ARG A 92 3.02 -15.32 2.13
N LYS A 93 1.96 -15.01 2.88
CA LYS A 93 0.64 -14.73 2.30
C LYS A 93 0.67 -13.52 1.39
N SER A 94 1.27 -12.42 1.83
CA SER A 94 1.34 -11.20 1.03
C SER A 94 2.23 -11.38 -0.19
N HIS A 95 3.35 -12.08 -0.04
CA HIS A 95 4.24 -12.41 -1.18
C HIS A 95 3.51 -13.22 -2.24
N LYS A 96 2.68 -14.17 -1.79
CA LYS A 96 1.91 -14.98 -2.71
C LYS A 96 0.90 -14.16 -3.50
N ILE A 97 0.25 -13.21 -2.85
CA ILE A 97 -0.67 -12.29 -3.52
C ILE A 97 0.07 -11.44 -4.54
N CYS A 98 1.21 -10.87 -4.17
CA CYS A 98 2.03 -10.09 -5.09
C CYS A 98 2.43 -10.92 -6.32
N HIS A 99 2.83 -12.16 -6.10
CA HIS A 99 3.22 -13.06 -7.17
C HIS A 99 2.05 -13.36 -8.11
N GLN A 100 0.87 -13.61 -7.55
CA GLN A 100 -0.32 -13.88 -8.33
C GLN A 100 -0.80 -12.68 -9.14
N LEU A 101 -0.59 -11.46 -8.62
CA LEU A 101 -0.92 -10.25 -9.34
C LEU A 101 0.06 -9.97 -10.48
N ASN A 102 1.28 -10.50 -10.39
CA ASN A 102 2.32 -10.37 -11.41
C ASN A 102 2.59 -8.91 -11.77
N LEU A 103 2.77 -8.08 -10.75
CA LEU A 103 3.01 -6.65 -10.91
C LEU A 103 4.32 -6.25 -10.24
N PRO A 104 4.94 -5.14 -10.66
CA PRO A 104 6.07 -4.60 -9.91
C PRO A 104 5.67 -4.38 -8.46
N HIS A 105 6.49 -4.87 -7.54
CA HIS A 105 6.20 -4.74 -6.12
C HIS A 105 7.47 -4.56 -5.33
N SER A 106 7.31 -3.99 -4.15
CA SER A 106 8.39 -3.82 -3.20
C SER A 106 7.90 -4.20 -1.81
N SER A 107 8.76 -4.87 -1.03
CA SER A 107 8.46 -5.23 0.34
C SER A 107 9.33 -4.41 1.27
N PHE A 108 8.69 -3.80 2.28
CA PHE A 108 9.42 -3.03 3.29
C PHE A 108 9.14 -3.60 4.68
N ASN A 109 10.18 -3.65 5.52
CA ASN A 109 9.97 -3.88 6.93
C ASN A 109 9.70 -2.54 7.64
N LYS A 110 9.31 -2.61 8.94
CA LYS A 110 8.97 -1.41 9.71
C LYS A 110 10.09 -0.37 9.73
N LEU A 111 11.33 -0.82 9.88
CA LEU A 111 12.49 0.07 9.95
C LEU A 111 12.71 0.81 8.64
N LYS A 112 12.60 0.09 7.53
CA LYS A 112 12.77 0.70 6.21
C LYS A 112 11.66 1.71 5.92
N ILE A 113 10.44 1.41 6.36
CA ILE A 113 9.32 2.31 6.17
C ILE A 113 9.54 3.59 6.98
N LYS A 114 9.89 3.46 8.26
CA LYS A 114 10.17 4.62 9.11
C LYS A 114 11.28 5.48 8.53
N LYS A 115 12.34 4.84 8.05
CA LYS A 115 13.47 5.53 7.46
C LYS A 115 13.07 6.25 6.18
N LEU A 116 12.27 5.60 5.34
CA LEU A 116 11.77 6.18 4.11
C LEU A 116 10.90 7.40 4.39
N ILE A 117 9.95 7.29 5.30
CA ILE A 117 9.07 8.39 5.68
C ILE A 117 9.88 9.54 6.25
N TYR A 118 10.78 9.24 7.18
CA TYR A 118 11.60 10.26 7.84
C TYR A 118 12.45 11.02 6.82
N THR A 119 13.09 10.29 5.92
CA THR A 119 13.93 10.90 4.88
C THR A 119 13.09 11.76 3.95
N ARG A 120 11.93 11.28 3.53
CA ARG A 120 11.05 12.04 2.64
C ARG A 120 10.51 13.30 3.32
N LEU A 121 10.05 13.18 4.58
CA LEU A 121 9.56 14.33 5.33
C LEU A 121 10.67 15.36 5.56
N LYS A 122 11.89 14.89 5.83
CA LYS A 122 13.03 15.78 6.02
C LYS A 122 13.35 16.56 4.75
N ILE A 123 13.31 15.89 3.61
CA ILE A 123 13.53 16.54 2.31
C ILE A 123 12.45 17.58 2.06
N ASN A 124 11.20 17.28 2.37
CA ASN A 124 10.09 18.19 2.15
C ASN A 124 10.07 19.37 3.09
N THR A 125 10.70 19.26 4.26
CA THR A 125 10.76 20.36 5.24
C THR A 125 11.98 21.25 5.06
N LEU A 126 12.92 20.85 4.24
CA LEU A 126 14.08 21.69 3.96
C LEU A 126 13.68 22.85 3.05
N PRO A 127 14.08 24.08 3.41
CA PRO A 127 13.78 25.24 2.57
C PRO A 127 14.52 25.20 1.25
#